data_1461add2e38213bae994aeb802666c55
#
_entry.id   1461add2e38213bae994aeb802666c55
#
_cell.length_a   1.000
_cell.length_b   1.000
_cell.length_c   1.000
_cell.angle_alpha   90.00
_cell.angle_beta   90.00
_cell.angle_gamma   90.00
#
_symmetry.space_group_name_H-M   'P 1'
#
loop_
_entity.id
_entity.type
_entity.pdbx_description
1 polymer ?
#
loop_
_entity_poly.entity_id
_entity_poly.type
_entity_poly.pdbx_seq_one_letter_code
_entity_poly.pdbx_strand_id
1 'polypeptide(L)'
;PRHSSSAASDVYKRQIKSLNDEYSLGLEEVKIIDTKSSELPRISEYIDSYYKSRQRKGVGYDEARRLLLNRDYFGPMMVKMGDADAYVTGSMVKYPRAVKPVMEILGPKDDNRTVAGVYVMLTKKGPRFFTDTTMNQNPDAEKIAQIACETAELVRKMNIEPRIALLSYSNFGSSSGRTSVKMRDAMNLIRMSDPSLIVDGEMQANFAVDNNLLKEQFPFSDLVGTDPNVFVFPGLSSANISYK
;
A
#
# COMPACT_ATOMS: atom_id res chain seq x y z
N PRO A 1 -5.27 -31.13 27.94
CA PRO A 1 -5.33 -29.70 27.58
C PRO A 1 -5.74 -29.44 26.11
N ARG A 2 -6.63 -30.29 25.51
CA ARG A 2 -7.09 -30.07 24.12
C ARG A 2 -8.40 -29.26 24.03
N HIS A 3 -8.97 -28.86 25.18
CA HIS A 3 -10.27 -28.15 25.21
C HIS A 3 -10.17 -26.62 25.21
N SER A 4 -8.97 -26.03 25.31
CA SER A 4 -8.82 -24.57 25.42
C SER A 4 -8.93 -23.81 24.07
N SER A 5 -8.69 -24.47 22.93
CA SER A 5 -8.72 -23.77 21.64
C SER A 5 -10.13 -23.63 21.06
N SER A 6 -11.00 -24.64 21.22
CA SER A 6 -12.38 -24.55 20.76
C SER A 6 -13.18 -23.54 21.60
N ALA A 7 -13.00 -23.53 22.93
CA ALA A 7 -13.67 -22.58 23.82
C ALA A 7 -13.27 -21.11 23.52
N ALA A 8 -12.00 -20.84 23.19
CA ALA A 8 -11.55 -19.50 22.81
C ALA A 8 -12.16 -19.06 21.46
N SER A 9 -12.23 -19.97 20.50
CA SER A 9 -12.87 -19.72 19.19
C SER A 9 -14.36 -19.39 19.34
N ASP A 10 -15.07 -20.13 20.16
CA ASP A 10 -16.51 -19.91 20.41
C ASP A 10 -16.77 -18.59 21.16
N VAL A 11 -15.83 -18.15 22.01
CA VAL A 11 -15.88 -16.84 22.66
C VAL A 11 -15.76 -15.71 21.63
N TYR A 12 -14.78 -15.79 20.72
CA TYR A 12 -14.61 -14.77 19.66
C TYR A 12 -15.81 -14.71 18.70
N LYS A 13 -16.37 -15.85 18.30
CA LYS A 13 -17.58 -15.88 17.46
C LYS A 13 -18.77 -15.22 18.16
N ARG A 14 -18.95 -15.50 19.47
CA ARG A 14 -20.00 -14.84 20.27
C ARG A 14 -19.77 -13.33 20.41
N GLN A 15 -18.53 -12.90 20.61
CA GLN A 15 -18.19 -11.46 20.67
C GLN A 15 -18.50 -10.76 19.35
N ILE A 16 -18.12 -11.35 18.19
CA ILE A 16 -18.43 -10.79 16.88
C ILE A 16 -19.94 -10.68 16.70
N LYS A 17 -20.70 -11.73 17.07
CA LYS A 17 -22.17 -11.71 16.99
C LYS A 17 -22.77 -10.62 17.89
N SER A 18 -22.30 -10.51 19.14
CA SER A 18 -22.75 -9.46 20.07
C SER A 18 -22.49 -8.05 19.53
N LEU A 19 -21.29 -7.81 18.98
CA LEU A 19 -20.97 -6.52 18.37
C LEU A 19 -21.78 -6.25 17.09
N ASN A 20 -22.03 -7.29 16.30
CA ASN A 20 -22.90 -7.17 15.13
C ASN A 20 -24.31 -6.74 15.51
N ASP A 21 -24.88 -7.36 16.55
CA ASP A 21 -26.22 -7.07 17.06
C ASP A 21 -26.26 -5.66 17.69
N GLU A 22 -25.22 -5.28 18.47
CA GLU A 22 -25.13 -3.98 19.16
C GLU A 22 -24.98 -2.80 18.17
N TYR A 23 -24.15 -2.95 17.15
CA TYR A 23 -23.79 -1.87 16.21
C TYR A 23 -24.47 -2.00 14.83
N SER A 24 -25.31 -2.99 14.61
CA SER A 24 -25.98 -3.27 13.33
C SER A 24 -25.01 -3.30 12.14
N LEU A 25 -23.94 -4.08 12.28
CA LEU A 25 -22.83 -4.09 11.31
C LEU A 25 -23.13 -4.84 10.01
N GLY A 26 -24.24 -5.61 9.94
CA GLY A 26 -24.61 -6.40 8.75
C GLY A 26 -23.65 -7.55 8.43
N LEU A 27 -23.13 -8.22 9.47
CA LEU A 27 -22.13 -9.28 9.33
C LEU A 27 -22.74 -10.71 9.36
N GLU A 28 -24.05 -10.84 9.20
CA GLU A 28 -24.78 -12.13 9.34
C GLU A 28 -24.28 -13.18 8.33
N GLU A 29 -23.95 -12.75 7.11
CA GLU A 29 -23.50 -13.63 6.03
C GLU A 29 -21.98 -13.75 5.94
N VAL A 30 -21.23 -13.04 6.82
CA VAL A 30 -19.77 -13.05 6.77
C VAL A 30 -19.22 -14.35 7.32
N LYS A 31 -18.44 -15.08 6.50
CA LYS A 31 -17.78 -16.31 6.91
C LYS A 31 -16.65 -16.04 7.88
N ILE A 32 -16.78 -16.52 9.11
CA ILE A 32 -15.74 -16.45 10.14
C ILE A 32 -14.84 -17.69 10.05
N ILE A 33 -13.54 -17.49 9.77
CA ILE A 33 -12.54 -18.56 9.69
C ILE A 33 -11.72 -18.57 10.98
N ASP A 34 -11.72 -19.69 11.68
CA ASP A 34 -10.86 -19.92 12.83
C ASP A 34 -9.56 -20.61 12.39
N THR A 35 -8.46 -19.90 12.38
CA THR A 35 -7.14 -20.42 11.98
C THR A 35 -6.57 -21.47 12.95
N LYS A 36 -7.21 -21.71 14.09
CA LYS A 36 -6.85 -22.75 15.06
C LYS A 36 -7.72 -23.99 14.97
N SER A 37 -8.74 -23.98 14.14
CA SER A 37 -9.59 -25.15 13.91
C SER A 37 -8.81 -26.29 13.24
N SER A 38 -9.10 -27.52 13.64
CA SER A 38 -8.57 -28.71 12.97
C SER A 38 -9.15 -28.93 11.57
N GLU A 39 -10.23 -28.24 11.24
CA GLU A 39 -10.99 -28.39 9.98
C GLU A 39 -10.78 -27.18 9.04
N LEU A 40 -9.60 -26.57 9.09
CA LEU A 40 -9.28 -25.47 8.17
C LEU A 40 -9.28 -25.95 6.72
N PRO A 41 -10.14 -25.38 5.86
CA PRO A 41 -10.14 -25.77 4.45
C PRO A 41 -8.82 -25.40 3.80
N ARG A 42 -8.28 -26.29 2.97
CA ARG A 42 -7.06 -26.10 2.17
C ARG A 42 -5.79 -25.76 2.94
N ILE A 43 -5.75 -25.92 4.27
CA ILE A 43 -4.56 -25.55 5.07
C ILE A 43 -3.30 -26.30 4.64
N SER A 44 -3.41 -27.57 4.26
CA SER A 44 -2.27 -28.37 3.76
C SER A 44 -1.70 -27.80 2.45
N GLU A 45 -2.57 -27.40 1.51
CA GLU A 45 -2.15 -26.77 0.26
C GLU A 45 -1.44 -25.43 0.52
N TYR A 46 -1.93 -24.65 1.48
CA TYR A 46 -1.31 -23.39 1.88
C TYR A 46 0.08 -23.60 2.47
N ILE A 47 0.22 -24.58 3.37
CA ILE A 47 1.50 -24.95 3.98
C ILE A 47 2.49 -25.39 2.91
N ASP A 48 2.09 -26.27 2.00
CA ASP A 48 2.92 -26.77 0.91
C ASP A 48 3.37 -25.62 -0.02
N SER A 49 2.45 -24.74 -0.40
CA SER A 49 2.73 -23.61 -1.26
C SER A 49 3.72 -22.63 -0.60
N TYR A 50 3.51 -22.30 0.67
CA TYR A 50 4.40 -21.43 1.42
C TYR A 50 5.78 -22.07 1.61
N TYR A 51 5.85 -23.33 2.05
CA TYR A 51 7.08 -24.09 2.21
C TYR A 51 7.89 -24.10 0.92
N LYS A 52 7.28 -24.49 -0.21
CA LYS A 52 7.95 -24.49 -1.53
C LYS A 52 8.56 -23.15 -1.89
N SER A 53 7.88 -22.06 -1.58
CA SER A 53 8.35 -20.70 -1.90
C SER A 53 9.47 -20.22 -0.97
N ARG A 54 9.59 -20.77 0.23
CA ARG A 54 10.50 -20.28 1.29
C ARG A 54 11.56 -21.27 1.75
N GLN A 55 11.52 -22.55 1.31
CA GLN A 55 12.49 -23.57 1.73
C GLN A 55 13.95 -23.16 1.44
N ARG A 56 14.22 -22.51 0.31
CA ARG A 56 15.57 -22.01 -0.03
C ARG A 56 15.97 -20.76 0.77
N LYS A 57 15.07 -20.23 1.58
CA LYS A 57 15.31 -19.12 2.52
C LYS A 57 15.34 -19.59 3.98
N GLY A 58 15.49 -20.91 4.19
CA GLY A 58 15.71 -21.53 5.49
C GLY A 58 14.42 -21.87 6.26
N VAL A 59 13.24 -21.76 5.66
CA VAL A 59 11.98 -22.13 6.32
C VAL A 59 11.78 -23.65 6.24
N GLY A 60 11.68 -24.30 7.40
CA GLY A 60 11.32 -25.73 7.49
C GLY A 60 9.81 -25.96 7.39
N TYR A 61 9.39 -27.21 7.14
CA TYR A 61 7.97 -27.54 6.97
C TYR A 61 7.14 -27.29 8.24
N ASP A 62 7.67 -27.66 9.42
CA ASP A 62 6.99 -27.42 10.70
C ASP A 62 6.87 -25.91 11.02
N GLU A 63 7.87 -25.14 10.62
CA GLU A 63 7.81 -23.68 10.73
C GLU A 63 6.73 -23.11 9.81
N ALA A 64 6.69 -23.54 8.55
CA ALA A 64 5.65 -23.15 7.59
C ALA A 64 4.26 -23.44 8.16
N ARG A 65 4.05 -24.66 8.70
CA ARG A 65 2.81 -25.07 9.37
C ARG A 65 2.44 -24.13 10.52
N ARG A 66 3.38 -23.83 11.41
CA ARG A 66 3.15 -22.93 12.56
C ARG A 66 2.80 -21.51 12.11
N LEU A 67 3.49 -20.99 11.09
CA LEU A 67 3.23 -19.65 10.55
C LEU A 67 1.84 -19.56 9.91
N LEU A 68 1.45 -20.54 9.12
CA LEU A 68 0.15 -20.54 8.42
C LEU A 68 -1.07 -20.70 9.37
N LEU A 69 -0.87 -21.16 10.60
CA LEU A 69 -1.91 -21.12 11.64
C LEU A 69 -2.06 -19.73 12.26
N ASN A 70 -1.20 -18.77 11.92
CA ASN A 70 -1.35 -17.38 12.32
C ASN A 70 -2.16 -16.62 11.26
N ARG A 71 -3.19 -15.91 11.69
CA ARG A 71 -4.07 -15.10 10.81
C ARG A 71 -3.30 -14.12 9.91
N ASP A 72 -2.16 -13.59 10.40
CA ASP A 72 -1.35 -12.63 9.66
C ASP A 72 -0.65 -13.27 8.44
N TYR A 73 -0.46 -14.60 8.44
CA TYR A 73 0.03 -15.40 7.31
C TYR A 73 -1.09 -16.08 6.53
N PHE A 74 -2.15 -16.52 7.21
CA PHE A 74 -3.28 -17.18 6.59
C PHE A 74 -4.00 -16.29 5.58
N GLY A 75 -4.29 -15.03 5.96
CA GLY A 75 -5.00 -14.08 5.11
C GLY A 75 -4.28 -13.79 3.78
N PRO A 76 -3.00 -13.42 3.78
CA PRO A 76 -2.24 -13.27 2.52
C PRO A 76 -2.18 -14.56 1.68
N MET A 77 -2.15 -15.75 2.31
CA MET A 77 -2.21 -17.01 1.56
C MET A 77 -3.56 -17.23 0.88
N MET A 78 -4.67 -16.83 1.49
CA MET A 78 -5.99 -16.85 0.81
C MET A 78 -5.95 -16.04 -0.47
N VAL A 79 -5.36 -14.84 -0.44
CA VAL A 79 -5.22 -14.01 -1.64
C VAL A 79 -4.31 -14.68 -2.67
N LYS A 80 -3.17 -15.21 -2.25
CA LYS A 80 -2.23 -15.91 -3.14
C LYS A 80 -2.85 -17.12 -3.85
N MET A 81 -3.72 -17.85 -3.14
CA MET A 81 -4.36 -19.07 -3.64
C MET A 81 -5.70 -18.81 -4.34
N GLY A 82 -6.11 -17.53 -4.46
CA GLY A 82 -7.34 -17.13 -5.13
C GLY A 82 -8.63 -17.38 -4.33
N ASP A 83 -8.50 -17.59 -3.02
CA ASP A 83 -9.66 -17.78 -2.10
C ASP A 83 -10.17 -16.45 -1.52
N ALA A 84 -9.46 -15.36 -1.78
CA ALA A 84 -9.84 -13.99 -1.47
C ALA A 84 -9.26 -13.00 -2.48
N ASP A 85 -9.96 -11.90 -2.74
CA ASP A 85 -9.53 -10.86 -3.67
C ASP A 85 -8.59 -9.84 -3.04
N ALA A 86 -8.69 -9.64 -1.72
CA ALA A 86 -7.88 -8.68 -0.98
C ALA A 86 -7.66 -9.12 0.47
N TYR A 87 -6.63 -8.58 1.09
CA TYR A 87 -6.33 -8.77 2.50
C TYR A 87 -6.30 -7.42 3.22
N VAL A 88 -7.11 -7.28 4.27
CA VAL A 88 -7.20 -6.07 5.10
C VAL A 88 -6.72 -6.40 6.52
N THR A 89 -5.76 -5.64 7.02
CA THR A 89 -5.18 -5.84 8.36
C THR A 89 -4.64 -4.52 8.92
N GLY A 90 -4.20 -4.47 10.17
CA GLY A 90 -3.30 -3.43 10.69
C GLY A 90 -3.79 -2.64 11.89
N SER A 91 -5.08 -2.55 12.24
CA SER A 91 -5.54 -1.65 13.32
C SER A 91 -4.94 -1.97 14.70
N MET A 92 -4.66 -3.25 14.97
CA MET A 92 -4.14 -3.73 16.27
C MET A 92 -2.71 -4.28 16.20
N VAL A 93 -2.02 -4.10 15.07
CA VAL A 93 -0.69 -4.70 14.83
C VAL A 93 0.31 -3.62 14.43
N LYS A 94 1.54 -3.72 14.89
CA LYS A 94 2.62 -2.83 14.43
C LYS A 94 2.88 -3.06 12.94
N TYR A 95 3.10 -1.98 12.18
CA TYR A 95 3.29 -2.00 10.73
C TYR A 95 4.27 -3.09 10.22
N PRO A 96 5.50 -3.25 10.76
CA PRO A 96 6.43 -4.27 10.27
C PRO A 96 5.89 -5.69 10.42
N ARG A 97 5.10 -5.95 11.48
CA ARG A 97 4.48 -7.26 11.71
C ARG A 97 3.35 -7.54 10.71
N ALA A 98 2.59 -6.52 10.33
CA ALA A 98 1.53 -6.66 9.34
C ALA A 98 2.09 -6.86 7.93
N VAL A 99 3.14 -6.12 7.56
CA VAL A 99 3.70 -6.11 6.20
C VAL A 99 4.57 -7.32 5.91
N LYS A 100 5.32 -7.83 6.90
CA LYS A 100 6.25 -8.96 6.68
C LYS A 100 5.57 -10.17 6.03
N PRO A 101 4.44 -10.70 6.53
CA PRO A 101 3.75 -11.83 5.89
C PRO A 101 3.29 -11.52 4.45
N VAL A 102 2.81 -10.32 4.21
CA VAL A 102 2.39 -9.88 2.87
C VAL A 102 3.56 -9.91 1.91
N MET A 103 4.70 -9.35 2.31
CA MET A 103 5.92 -9.37 1.49
C MET A 103 6.50 -10.78 1.28
N GLU A 104 6.39 -11.64 2.27
CA GLU A 104 6.88 -13.01 2.18
C GLU A 104 6.03 -13.91 1.29
N ILE A 105 4.72 -13.67 1.23
CA ILE A 105 3.74 -14.52 0.56
C ILE A 105 3.39 -13.98 -0.83
N LEU A 106 3.01 -12.71 -0.91
CA LEU A 106 2.60 -12.07 -2.16
C LEU A 106 3.79 -11.47 -2.90
N GLY A 107 4.63 -10.71 -2.19
CA GLY A 107 5.74 -10.00 -2.81
C GLY A 107 5.30 -8.94 -3.82
N PRO A 108 6.21 -8.46 -4.68
CA PRO A 108 5.86 -7.63 -5.82
C PRO A 108 5.13 -8.45 -6.89
N LYS A 109 4.31 -7.79 -7.69
CA LYS A 109 3.54 -8.45 -8.77
C LYS A 109 4.45 -9.11 -9.81
N ASP A 110 5.57 -8.48 -10.12
CA ASP A 110 6.62 -8.96 -11.00
C ASP A 110 7.97 -8.66 -10.33
N ASP A 111 9.02 -9.44 -10.61
CA ASP A 111 10.35 -9.30 -9.99
C ASP A 111 10.97 -7.90 -10.20
N ASN A 112 10.57 -7.20 -11.26
CA ASN A 112 11.03 -5.86 -11.60
C ASN A 112 10.16 -4.74 -11.02
N ARG A 113 9.05 -5.06 -10.31
CA ARG A 113 8.17 -4.04 -9.73
C ARG A 113 8.55 -3.69 -8.30
N THR A 114 8.39 -2.41 -7.97
CA THR A 114 8.67 -1.86 -6.64
C THR A 114 7.40 -1.88 -5.80
N VAL A 115 7.47 -2.46 -4.61
CA VAL A 115 6.36 -2.34 -3.65
C VAL A 115 6.43 -0.97 -2.98
N ALA A 116 5.33 -0.25 -2.97
CA ALA A 116 5.22 1.07 -2.37
C ALA A 116 4.03 1.15 -1.40
N GLY A 117 4.15 2.02 -0.40
CA GLY A 117 3.06 2.34 0.50
C GLY A 117 2.31 3.58 0.04
N VAL A 118 1.00 3.46 -0.17
CA VAL A 118 0.14 4.59 -0.53
C VAL A 118 -0.80 4.91 0.63
N TYR A 119 -0.71 6.12 1.15
CA TYR A 119 -1.68 6.64 2.12
C TYR A 119 -2.82 7.33 1.38
N VAL A 120 -4.05 6.95 1.70
CA VAL A 120 -5.26 7.63 1.20
C VAL A 120 -5.75 8.58 2.26
N MET A 121 -5.57 9.87 2.02
CA MET A 121 -6.01 10.97 2.90
C MET A 121 -7.37 11.47 2.45
N LEU A 122 -8.39 11.32 3.29
CA LEU A 122 -9.72 11.84 3.00
C LEU A 122 -9.79 13.32 3.38
N THR A 123 -9.93 14.17 2.39
CA THR A 123 -10.00 15.64 2.57
C THR A 123 -11.36 16.19 2.12
N LYS A 124 -11.64 17.45 2.46
CA LYS A 124 -12.85 18.15 1.96
C LYS A 124 -12.90 18.27 0.44
N LYS A 125 -11.75 18.22 -0.24
CA LYS A 125 -11.62 18.23 -1.71
C LYS A 125 -11.60 16.83 -2.34
N GLY A 126 -11.91 15.79 -1.57
CA GLY A 126 -11.82 14.40 -2.00
C GLY A 126 -10.53 13.69 -1.55
N PRO A 127 -10.32 12.46 -2.00
CA PRO A 127 -9.16 11.66 -1.61
C PRO A 127 -7.86 12.23 -2.19
N ARG A 128 -6.79 12.16 -1.39
CA ARG A 128 -5.41 12.48 -1.76
C ARG A 128 -4.54 11.25 -1.51
N PHE A 129 -3.66 10.93 -2.43
CA PHE A 129 -2.81 9.75 -2.40
C PHE A 129 -1.36 10.17 -2.19
N PHE A 130 -0.79 9.82 -1.04
CA PHE A 130 0.60 10.13 -0.67
C PHE A 130 1.46 8.89 -0.86
N THR A 131 2.55 8.97 -1.62
CA THR A 131 3.43 7.84 -1.96
C THR A 131 4.90 8.28 -2.10
N ASP A 132 5.92 7.45 -1.83
CA ASP A 132 5.89 6.27 -0.99
C ASP A 132 6.04 6.67 0.46
N THR A 133 5.14 6.20 1.30
CA THR A 133 5.06 6.64 2.70
C THR A 133 5.71 5.68 3.69
N THR A 134 6.05 4.44 3.27
CA THR A 134 6.37 3.39 4.25
C THR A 134 7.42 2.35 3.83
N MET A 135 7.78 2.24 2.55
CA MET A 135 8.59 1.11 2.05
C MET A 135 10.00 1.50 1.63
N ASN A 136 10.16 2.52 0.80
CA ASN A 136 11.44 2.85 0.16
C ASN A 136 12.08 4.07 0.82
N GLN A 137 13.21 3.88 1.51
CA GLN A 137 13.86 4.95 2.28
C GLN A 137 14.38 6.08 1.40
N ASN A 138 15.13 5.74 0.36
CA ASN A 138 15.74 6.70 -0.56
C ASN A 138 15.73 6.11 -1.98
N PRO A 139 14.55 6.10 -2.64
CA PRO A 139 14.42 5.59 -4.00
C PRO A 139 15.20 6.47 -4.99
N ASP A 140 15.75 5.87 -6.04
CA ASP A 140 16.29 6.56 -7.21
C ASP A 140 15.17 7.09 -8.12
N ALA A 141 15.51 7.76 -9.20
CA ALA A 141 14.56 8.37 -10.12
C ALA A 141 13.67 7.31 -10.79
N GLU A 142 14.24 6.18 -11.18
CA GLU A 142 13.56 5.06 -11.82
C GLU A 142 12.51 4.47 -10.89
N LYS A 143 12.85 4.23 -9.63
CA LYS A 143 11.90 3.75 -8.62
C LYS A 143 10.80 4.75 -8.32
N ILE A 144 11.12 6.05 -8.23
CA ILE A 144 10.11 7.09 -8.03
C ILE A 144 9.13 7.11 -9.20
N ALA A 145 9.64 7.03 -10.43
CA ALA A 145 8.79 6.98 -11.62
C ALA A 145 7.88 5.74 -11.61
N GLN A 146 8.44 4.58 -11.30
CA GLN A 146 7.66 3.34 -11.20
C GLN A 146 6.57 3.43 -10.11
N ILE A 147 6.91 3.91 -8.91
CA ILE A 147 5.97 4.13 -7.81
C ILE A 147 4.85 5.09 -8.21
N ALA A 148 5.17 6.16 -8.92
CA ALA A 148 4.19 7.13 -9.41
C ALA A 148 3.22 6.50 -10.42
N CYS A 149 3.73 5.76 -11.40
CA CYS A 149 2.91 5.06 -12.39
C CYS A 149 2.01 3.99 -11.77
N GLU A 150 2.54 3.19 -10.84
CA GLU A 150 1.75 2.17 -10.13
C GLU A 150 0.69 2.79 -9.23
N THR A 151 0.99 3.94 -8.60
CA THR A 151 0.01 4.71 -7.83
C THR A 151 -1.08 5.26 -8.75
N ALA A 152 -0.73 5.75 -9.95
CA ALA A 152 -1.70 6.20 -10.94
C ALA A 152 -2.63 5.06 -11.39
N GLU A 153 -2.10 3.85 -11.64
CA GLU A 153 -2.91 2.66 -11.93
C GLU A 153 -3.90 2.36 -10.78
N LEU A 154 -3.45 2.44 -9.53
CA LEU A 154 -4.30 2.25 -8.35
C LEU A 154 -5.43 3.29 -8.29
N VAL A 155 -5.12 4.55 -8.54
CA VAL A 155 -6.08 5.67 -8.52
C VAL A 155 -7.13 5.51 -9.62
N ARG A 156 -6.70 5.10 -10.83
CA ARG A 156 -7.61 4.80 -11.96
C ARG A 156 -8.57 3.64 -11.62
N LYS A 157 -8.10 2.60 -10.90
CA LYS A 157 -8.97 1.50 -10.43
C LYS A 157 -10.04 1.95 -9.45
N MET A 158 -9.85 3.10 -8.79
CA MET A 158 -10.87 3.73 -7.94
C MET A 158 -11.79 4.67 -8.74
N ASN A 159 -11.74 4.65 -10.07
CA ASN A 159 -12.47 5.54 -10.98
C ASN A 159 -12.14 7.03 -10.74
N ILE A 160 -10.89 7.33 -10.40
CA ILE A 160 -10.38 8.68 -10.18
C ILE A 160 -9.28 8.94 -11.20
N GLU A 161 -9.30 10.11 -11.85
CA GLU A 161 -8.22 10.54 -12.75
C GLU A 161 -7.00 10.99 -11.94
N PRO A 162 -5.82 10.34 -12.10
CA PRO A 162 -4.60 10.72 -11.38
C PRO A 162 -4.02 12.02 -11.92
N ARG A 163 -3.70 12.95 -11.03
CA ARG A 163 -2.95 14.19 -11.29
C ARG A 163 -1.82 14.27 -10.29
N ILE A 164 -0.59 14.14 -10.80
CA ILE A 164 0.59 13.80 -10.02
C ILE A 164 1.46 15.03 -9.80
N ALA A 165 1.71 15.40 -8.55
CA ALA A 165 2.70 16.39 -8.17
C ALA A 165 3.94 15.70 -7.59
N LEU A 166 5.11 15.92 -8.22
CA LEU A 166 6.40 15.46 -7.72
C LEU A 166 6.98 16.49 -6.75
N LEU A 167 7.01 16.15 -5.46
CA LEU A 167 7.35 17.09 -4.40
C LEU A 167 8.85 17.19 -4.14
N SER A 168 9.29 18.41 -3.86
CA SER A 168 10.66 18.71 -3.46
C SER A 168 10.70 19.93 -2.53
N TYR A 169 11.88 20.28 -2.05
CA TYR A 169 12.13 21.56 -1.39
C TYR A 169 12.39 22.71 -2.40
N SER A 170 12.48 22.42 -3.70
CA SER A 170 12.71 23.35 -4.80
C SER A 170 11.60 23.31 -5.83
N ASN A 171 11.60 24.27 -6.74
CA ASN A 171 10.61 24.36 -7.80
C ASN A 171 11.31 24.42 -9.16
N PHE A 172 10.91 23.56 -10.11
CA PHE A 172 11.19 23.63 -11.55
C PHE A 172 12.64 24.02 -11.93
N GLY A 173 13.63 23.36 -11.32
CA GLY A 173 15.05 23.62 -11.62
C GLY A 173 15.71 24.69 -10.77
N SER A 174 15.03 25.26 -9.76
CA SER A 174 15.61 26.29 -8.87
C SER A 174 16.77 25.76 -8.00
N SER A 175 17.00 24.44 -7.98
CA SER A 175 18.11 23.81 -7.27
C SER A 175 18.76 22.71 -8.10
N SER A 176 20.10 22.61 -8.00
CA SER A 176 20.92 21.53 -8.54
C SER A 176 21.20 20.42 -7.52
N GLY A 177 20.55 20.45 -6.36
CA GLY A 177 20.71 19.44 -5.32
C GLY A 177 20.22 18.06 -5.79
N ARG A 178 20.85 17.00 -5.29
CA ARG A 178 20.58 15.61 -5.71
C ARG A 178 19.10 15.23 -5.66
N THR A 179 18.37 15.67 -4.62
CA THR A 179 16.95 15.39 -4.46
C THR A 179 16.12 16.05 -5.56
N SER A 180 16.41 17.33 -5.88
CA SER A 180 15.70 18.07 -6.93
C SER A 180 15.94 17.47 -8.31
N VAL A 181 17.19 17.17 -8.63
CA VAL A 181 17.57 16.50 -9.88
C VAL A 181 16.85 15.16 -10.00
N LYS A 182 16.90 14.34 -8.96
CA LYS A 182 16.21 13.04 -8.92
C LYS A 182 14.71 13.14 -9.22
N MET A 183 14.03 14.14 -8.66
CA MET A 183 12.59 14.32 -8.89
C MET A 183 12.28 14.79 -10.33
N ARG A 184 13.12 15.64 -10.91
CA ARG A 184 13.01 16.01 -12.34
C ARG A 184 13.26 14.83 -13.27
N ASP A 185 14.28 14.03 -12.97
CA ASP A 185 14.57 12.82 -13.76
C ASP A 185 13.40 11.84 -13.68
N ALA A 186 12.84 11.65 -12.49
CA ALA A 186 11.63 10.83 -12.31
C ALA A 186 10.43 11.36 -13.12
N MET A 187 10.21 12.68 -13.13
CA MET A 187 9.15 13.30 -13.93
C MET A 187 9.33 13.01 -15.43
N ASN A 188 10.55 13.14 -15.94
CA ASN A 188 10.85 12.83 -17.34
C ASN A 188 10.59 11.35 -17.65
N LEU A 189 10.99 10.43 -16.77
CA LEU A 189 10.75 8.99 -16.93
C LEU A 189 9.24 8.66 -16.91
N ILE A 190 8.44 9.31 -16.07
CA ILE A 190 6.99 9.12 -16.04
C ILE A 190 6.37 9.56 -17.37
N ARG A 191 6.73 10.75 -17.88
CA ARG A 191 6.22 11.27 -19.15
C ARG A 191 6.61 10.39 -20.34
N MET A 192 7.78 9.76 -20.29
CA MET A 192 8.21 8.80 -21.31
C MET A 192 7.44 7.48 -21.23
N SER A 193 7.12 7.02 -20.02
CA SER A 193 6.44 5.74 -19.77
C SER A 193 4.94 5.82 -20.03
N ASP A 194 4.29 6.90 -19.60
CA ASP A 194 2.86 7.15 -19.83
C ASP A 194 2.62 8.63 -20.15
N PRO A 195 2.69 9.01 -21.43
CA PRO A 195 2.47 10.39 -21.88
C PRO A 195 1.05 10.93 -21.62
N SER A 196 0.11 10.07 -21.25
CA SER A 196 -1.26 10.48 -20.93
C SER A 196 -1.43 10.96 -19.48
N LEU A 197 -0.44 10.70 -18.61
CA LEU A 197 -0.49 11.15 -17.23
C LEU A 197 -0.29 12.65 -17.10
N ILE A 198 -1.18 13.29 -16.35
CA ILE A 198 -1.00 14.68 -15.91
C ILE A 198 -0.01 14.66 -14.75
N VAL A 199 1.24 15.03 -15.02
CA VAL A 199 2.34 15.00 -14.03
C VAL A 199 3.24 16.21 -14.20
N ASP A 200 3.61 16.83 -13.07
CA ASP A 200 4.57 17.92 -13.09
C ASP A 200 5.40 18.04 -11.79
N GLY A 201 6.46 18.78 -11.82
CA GLY A 201 7.43 19.03 -10.75
C GLY A 201 8.87 19.02 -11.28
N GLU A 202 9.86 19.11 -10.43
CA GLU A 202 9.72 19.12 -8.94
C GLU A 202 9.10 20.46 -8.49
N MET A 203 8.28 20.39 -7.46
CA MET A 203 7.70 21.57 -6.84
C MET A 203 7.56 21.43 -5.32
N GLN A 204 7.51 22.56 -4.63
CA GLN A 204 7.18 22.60 -3.20
C GLN A 204 5.69 22.28 -2.96
N ALA A 205 5.38 21.72 -1.79
CA ALA A 205 4.05 21.25 -1.47
C ALA A 205 2.97 22.35 -1.47
N ASN A 206 3.33 23.60 -1.11
CA ASN A 206 2.40 24.74 -1.16
C ASN A 206 1.89 25.02 -2.57
N PHE A 207 2.74 24.91 -3.61
CA PHE A 207 2.32 25.06 -5.00
C PHE A 207 1.44 23.90 -5.47
N ALA A 208 1.72 22.69 -5.01
CA ALA A 208 0.92 21.52 -5.35
C ALA A 208 -0.51 21.56 -4.76
N VAL A 209 -0.75 22.29 -3.66
CA VAL A 209 -2.06 22.35 -2.99
C VAL A 209 -2.81 23.69 -3.22
N ASP A 210 -2.12 24.72 -3.68
CA ASP A 210 -2.69 26.04 -4.00
C ASP A 210 -2.51 26.35 -5.49
N ASN A 211 -3.56 26.08 -6.26
CA ASN A 211 -3.53 26.27 -7.72
C ASN A 211 -3.47 27.74 -8.13
N ASN A 212 -3.96 28.68 -7.31
CA ASN A 212 -3.82 30.10 -7.60
C ASN A 212 -2.37 30.54 -7.48
N LEU A 213 -1.70 30.13 -6.41
CA LEU A 213 -0.27 30.37 -6.21
C LEU A 213 0.57 29.75 -7.32
N LEU A 214 0.25 28.49 -7.71
CA LEU A 214 0.92 27.81 -8.82
C LEU A 214 0.77 28.60 -10.13
N LYS A 215 -0.46 29.03 -10.46
CA LYS A 215 -0.75 29.80 -11.69
C LYS A 215 -0.03 31.14 -11.72
N GLU A 216 0.06 31.81 -10.59
CA GLU A 216 0.72 33.13 -10.47
C GLU A 216 2.24 33.01 -10.68
N GLN A 217 2.87 32.04 -10.04
CA GLN A 217 4.34 31.91 -10.01
C GLN A 217 4.89 31.01 -11.13
N PHE A 218 4.14 29.98 -11.53
CA PHE A 218 4.56 28.99 -12.53
C PHE A 218 3.44 28.69 -13.54
N PRO A 219 2.99 29.70 -14.34
CA PRO A 219 1.86 29.54 -15.27
C PRO A 219 2.06 28.49 -16.37
N PHE A 220 3.30 28.04 -16.56
CA PHE A 220 3.67 26.99 -17.51
C PHE A 220 3.44 25.57 -16.99
N SER A 221 3.14 25.38 -15.70
CA SER A 221 2.98 24.05 -15.12
C SER A 221 1.73 23.36 -15.66
N ASP A 222 1.87 22.07 -16.03
CA ASP A 222 0.79 21.22 -16.51
C ASP A 222 -0.29 20.96 -15.43
N LEU A 223 -0.01 21.30 -14.17
CA LEU A 223 -0.96 21.21 -13.06
C LEU A 223 -1.80 22.48 -12.85
N VAL A 224 -1.53 23.57 -13.59
CA VAL A 224 -2.37 24.78 -13.53
C VAL A 224 -3.78 24.47 -14.03
N GLY A 225 -4.78 24.89 -13.24
CA GLY A 225 -6.19 24.62 -13.55
C GLY A 225 -6.65 23.20 -13.19
N THR A 226 -5.74 22.37 -12.64
CA THR A 226 -6.08 21.06 -12.11
C THR A 226 -6.05 21.07 -10.58
N ASP A 227 -6.46 19.98 -9.97
CA ASP A 227 -6.35 19.78 -8.51
C ASP A 227 -5.56 18.49 -8.27
N PRO A 228 -4.23 18.54 -8.05
CA PRO A 228 -3.41 17.37 -7.85
C PRO A 228 -3.94 16.48 -6.73
N ASN A 229 -4.01 15.18 -6.99
CA ASN A 229 -4.51 14.21 -6.03
C ASN A 229 -3.51 13.11 -5.69
N VAL A 230 -2.41 13.00 -6.44
CA VAL A 230 -1.29 12.09 -6.14
C VAL A 230 -0.05 12.93 -5.82
N PHE A 231 0.49 12.73 -4.63
CA PHE A 231 1.67 13.44 -4.13
C PHE A 231 2.82 12.45 -3.95
N VAL A 232 3.86 12.61 -4.76
CA VAL A 232 5.02 11.73 -4.76
C VAL A 232 6.18 12.42 -4.05
N PHE A 233 6.70 11.76 -3.03
CA PHE A 233 7.75 12.30 -2.17
C PHE A 233 9.13 11.81 -2.58
N PRO A 234 10.19 12.59 -2.33
CA PRO A 234 11.56 12.21 -2.69
C PRO A 234 12.15 11.08 -1.84
N GLY A 235 11.48 10.70 -0.78
CA GLY A 235 11.89 9.61 0.10
C GLY A 235 11.03 9.49 1.34
N LEU A 236 11.24 8.40 2.05
CA LEU A 236 10.43 7.96 3.19
C LEU A 236 10.26 9.02 4.29
N SER A 237 11.35 9.71 4.66
CA SER A 237 11.31 10.67 5.77
C SER A 237 10.34 11.81 5.51
N SER A 238 10.40 12.41 4.30
CA SER A 238 9.50 13.50 3.92
C SER A 238 8.04 13.02 3.83
N ALA A 239 7.83 11.87 3.20
CA ALA A 239 6.50 11.29 3.08
C ALA A 239 5.88 10.94 4.45
N ASN A 240 6.64 10.25 5.30
CA ASN A 240 6.16 9.78 6.60
C ASN A 240 5.81 10.92 7.58
N ILE A 241 6.55 12.03 7.54
CA ILE A 241 6.23 13.23 8.33
C ILE A 241 4.97 13.92 7.81
N SER A 242 4.77 13.94 6.49
CA SER A 242 3.71 14.75 5.85
C SER A 242 2.29 14.23 6.10
N TYR A 243 2.10 12.93 6.36
CA TYR A 243 0.75 12.39 6.60
C TYR A 243 0.38 12.27 8.09
N LYS A 244 1.31 12.51 9.00
CA LYS A 244 1.09 12.48 10.46
C LYS A 244 0.67 13.83 11.03
#